data_30a75b8b917a82928ffcc3ebeffe6b57
#
_entry.id   30a75b8b917a82928ffcc3ebeffe6b57
#
_cell.length_a   1.000
_cell.length_b   1.000
_cell.length_c   1.000
_cell.angle_alpha   90.00
_cell.angle_beta   90.00
_cell.angle_gamma   90.00
#
_symmetry.space_group_name_H-M   'P 1'
#
loop_
_entity.id
_entity.type
_entity.pdbx_description
1 polymer ?
#
loop_
_entity_poly.entity_id
_entity_poly.type
_entity_poly.pdbx_seq_one_letter_code
_entity_poly.pdbx_strand_id
1 'polypeptide(L)'
;MSKKIALYASIAAVVATSIALYHHYYLKNDKKKKKTERVLNLPLIDFNKFNNRDKDPDAYRRECLNVAEALHKYGVCVVKDPRVSEDDNNTFLDMMEKYFEGSDGVRDARPQFSFQVGVTPENTERPRDHCTRMGSLGPDDKPLSPCPPELDPKWRFFWRIGPQPKKTKFESLNADAVIPPEFPEWKRVMDMWGWRMLEALFTFAEMAAVGFDLPPDAFTSRMKEGPHLLAPTGSNYNKFGQEGRVLAGYHYDLNFLTIHGKSRYPGLNIWTREGNRTGVSIPDGCLLIQAGKQIEYLTGGHVLAGFHEVIVSSNTKNTIDQRRAAGKSLWRVSSTLFGHLQSDQILEPLGHFKTPESSEKFPPKFVGDQVRDELRSINLDGGEGEKPTPVK
;
A
#
# COMPACT_ATOMS: atom_id res chain seq x y z
N MET A 1 54.20 -42.82 -32.05
CA MET A 1 52.92 -43.08 -31.34
C MET A 1 52.70 -42.22 -30.12
N SER A 2 53.71 -41.84 -29.36
CA SER A 2 53.57 -41.12 -28.04
C SER A 2 53.04 -39.68 -28.08
N LYS A 3 53.37 -38.86 -29.08
CA LYS A 3 52.94 -37.44 -29.17
C LYS A 3 51.44 -37.23 -29.45
N LYS A 4 50.82 -38.14 -30.20
CA LYS A 4 49.38 -38.10 -30.49
C LYS A 4 48.53 -38.47 -29.26
N ILE A 5 48.98 -39.44 -28.47
CA ILE A 5 48.29 -39.87 -27.23
C ILE A 5 48.32 -38.76 -26.16
N ALA A 6 49.44 -38.05 -26.02
CA ALA A 6 49.54 -36.91 -25.11
C ALA A 6 48.63 -35.74 -25.52
N LEU A 7 48.47 -35.46 -26.80
CA LEU A 7 47.59 -34.41 -27.31
C LEU A 7 46.09 -34.74 -27.06
N TYR A 8 45.69 -35.98 -27.25
CA TYR A 8 44.31 -36.40 -26.98
C TYR A 8 43.98 -36.39 -25.46
N ALA A 9 44.94 -36.77 -24.62
CA ALA A 9 44.77 -36.66 -23.16
C ALA A 9 44.63 -35.20 -22.69
N SER A 10 45.38 -34.29 -23.27
CA SER A 10 45.30 -32.84 -22.93
C SER A 10 43.96 -32.23 -23.40
N ILE A 11 43.46 -32.60 -24.58
CA ILE A 11 42.15 -32.13 -25.08
C ILE A 11 41.03 -32.68 -24.22
N ALA A 12 41.08 -33.97 -23.85
CA ALA A 12 40.07 -34.57 -22.97
C ALA A 12 40.03 -33.93 -21.58
N ALA A 13 41.20 -33.55 -21.00
CA ALA A 13 41.28 -32.87 -19.73
C ALA A 13 40.66 -31.43 -19.81
N VAL A 14 40.95 -30.68 -20.87
CA VAL A 14 40.37 -29.33 -21.09
C VAL A 14 38.86 -29.40 -21.25
N VAL A 15 38.34 -30.34 -22.00
CA VAL A 15 36.89 -30.54 -22.20
C VAL A 15 36.21 -30.95 -20.89
N ALA A 16 36.80 -31.88 -20.12
CA ALA A 16 36.25 -32.27 -18.80
C ALA A 16 36.22 -31.10 -17.80
N THR A 17 37.26 -30.27 -17.78
CA THR A 17 37.34 -29.09 -16.94
C THR A 17 36.30 -28.05 -17.34
N SER A 18 36.11 -27.82 -18.65
CA SER A 18 35.10 -26.89 -19.16
C SER A 18 33.69 -27.36 -18.86
N ILE A 19 33.40 -28.64 -18.94
CA ILE A 19 32.08 -29.22 -18.58
C ILE A 19 31.85 -29.09 -17.07
N ALA A 20 32.86 -29.36 -16.25
CA ALA A 20 32.74 -29.22 -14.78
C ALA A 20 32.51 -27.78 -14.37
N LEU A 21 33.20 -26.79 -14.98
CA LEU A 21 32.97 -25.37 -14.77
C LEU A 21 31.60 -24.91 -15.22
N TYR A 22 31.15 -25.37 -16.40
CA TYR A 22 29.80 -25.11 -16.92
C TYR A 22 28.74 -25.69 -15.98
N HIS A 23 28.90 -26.93 -15.52
CA HIS A 23 27.99 -27.60 -14.59
C HIS A 23 27.97 -26.90 -13.22
N HIS A 24 29.14 -26.49 -12.71
CA HIS A 24 29.25 -25.74 -11.46
C HIS A 24 28.60 -24.35 -11.57
N TYR A 25 28.81 -23.64 -12.68
CA TYR A 25 28.15 -22.35 -12.97
C TYR A 25 26.63 -22.49 -13.09
N TYR A 26 26.16 -23.54 -13.76
CA TYR A 26 24.72 -23.82 -13.92
C TYR A 26 24.07 -24.20 -12.59
N LEU A 27 24.69 -25.10 -11.81
CA LEU A 27 24.17 -25.50 -10.49
C LEU A 27 24.19 -24.35 -9.48
N LYS A 28 25.17 -23.46 -9.57
CA LYS A 28 25.25 -22.26 -8.72
C LYS A 28 24.18 -21.22 -9.09
N ASN A 29 23.87 -21.10 -10.38
CA ASN A 29 22.82 -20.24 -10.88
C ASN A 29 21.42 -20.84 -10.69
N ASP A 30 21.25 -22.15 -10.74
CA ASP A 30 19.96 -22.82 -10.47
C ASP A 30 19.60 -22.76 -8.97
N LYS A 31 20.60 -22.82 -8.07
CA LYS A 31 20.38 -22.56 -6.64
C LYS A 31 20.02 -21.10 -6.34
N LYS A 32 20.44 -20.14 -7.17
CA LYS A 32 19.97 -18.74 -7.11
C LYS A 32 18.53 -18.55 -7.64
N LYS A 33 18.03 -19.45 -8.49
CA LYS A 33 16.73 -19.33 -9.18
C LYS A 33 15.54 -19.85 -8.38
N LYS A 34 15.72 -20.52 -7.23
CA LYS A 34 14.59 -21.00 -6.41
C LYS A 34 14.61 -20.35 -5.02
N LYS A 35 14.61 -19.02 -4.96
CA LYS A 35 14.06 -18.35 -3.79
C LYS A 35 12.54 -18.39 -3.95
N THR A 36 11.89 -19.40 -3.37
CA THR A 36 10.43 -19.42 -3.21
C THR A 36 10.05 -18.13 -2.47
N GLU A 37 9.29 -17.29 -3.14
CA GLU A 37 8.68 -16.10 -2.53
C GLU A 37 7.94 -16.56 -1.26
N ARG A 38 8.32 -16.06 -0.09
CA ARG A 38 7.60 -16.35 1.15
C ARG A 38 6.22 -15.75 0.99
N VAL A 39 5.19 -16.57 1.06
CA VAL A 39 3.79 -16.13 1.08
C VAL A 39 3.28 -16.31 2.49
N LEU A 40 2.87 -15.24 3.13
CA LEU A 40 2.26 -15.27 4.44
C LEU A 40 0.75 -15.45 4.29
N ASN A 41 0.20 -16.44 4.98
CA ASN A 41 -1.25 -16.54 5.19
C ASN A 41 -1.65 -15.49 6.22
N LEU A 42 -2.06 -14.32 5.75
CA LEU A 42 -2.58 -13.26 6.60
C LEU A 42 -3.89 -13.70 7.27
N PRO A 43 -4.16 -13.24 8.50
CA PRO A 43 -5.45 -13.47 9.13
C PRO A 43 -6.59 -12.96 8.25
N LEU A 44 -7.64 -13.76 8.12
CA LEU A 44 -8.88 -13.39 7.44
C LEU A 44 -9.91 -12.96 8.48
N ILE A 45 -10.35 -11.72 8.41
CA ILE A 45 -11.38 -11.13 9.28
C ILE A 45 -12.72 -11.16 8.55
N ASP A 46 -13.73 -11.76 9.19
CA ASP A 46 -15.08 -11.92 8.63
C ASP A 46 -16.03 -10.85 9.16
N PHE A 47 -16.40 -9.87 8.32
CA PHE A 47 -17.33 -8.81 8.69
C PHE A 47 -18.78 -9.28 8.89
N ASN A 48 -19.13 -10.51 8.57
CA ASN A 48 -20.41 -11.08 9.01
C ASN A 48 -20.52 -11.12 10.54
N LYS A 49 -19.39 -11.24 11.27
CA LYS A 49 -19.39 -11.20 12.74
C LYS A 49 -19.79 -9.81 13.26
N PHE A 50 -19.34 -8.74 12.60
CA PHE A 50 -19.78 -7.38 12.88
C PHE A 50 -21.28 -7.20 12.56
N ASN A 51 -21.74 -7.65 11.39
CA ASN A 51 -23.12 -7.49 10.97
C ASN A 51 -24.11 -8.25 11.86
N ASN A 52 -23.65 -9.31 12.53
CA ASN A 52 -24.45 -10.15 13.44
C ASN A 52 -24.12 -9.92 14.93
N ARG A 53 -23.45 -8.82 15.29
CA ARG A 53 -22.94 -8.56 16.65
C ARG A 53 -24.01 -8.59 17.74
N ASP A 54 -25.25 -8.19 17.41
CA ASP A 54 -26.36 -8.21 18.35
C ASP A 54 -26.92 -9.64 18.59
N LYS A 55 -26.69 -10.55 17.63
CA LYS A 55 -27.14 -11.96 17.71
C LYS A 55 -26.08 -12.86 18.34
N ASP A 56 -24.81 -12.57 18.10
CA ASP A 56 -23.67 -13.34 18.63
C ASP A 56 -22.55 -12.37 19.06
N PRO A 57 -22.72 -11.71 20.23
CA PRO A 57 -21.75 -10.75 20.75
C PRO A 57 -20.40 -11.40 21.08
N ASP A 58 -20.37 -12.67 21.44
CA ASP A 58 -19.13 -13.38 21.76
C ASP A 58 -18.30 -13.65 20.50
N ALA A 59 -18.93 -14.06 19.39
CA ALA A 59 -18.22 -14.22 18.12
C ALA A 59 -17.73 -12.87 17.60
N TYR A 60 -18.51 -11.81 17.74
CA TYR A 60 -18.08 -10.46 17.40
C TYR A 60 -16.84 -10.03 18.22
N ARG A 61 -16.89 -10.21 19.56
CA ARG A 61 -15.75 -9.84 20.41
C ARG A 61 -14.49 -10.64 20.08
N ARG A 62 -14.60 -11.94 19.82
CA ARG A 62 -13.44 -12.74 19.37
C ARG A 62 -12.86 -12.21 18.07
N GLU A 63 -13.71 -11.82 17.11
CA GLU A 63 -13.24 -11.28 15.84
C GLU A 63 -12.56 -9.90 16.00
N CYS A 64 -13.05 -9.06 16.92
CA CYS A 64 -12.38 -7.81 17.28
C CYS A 64 -10.97 -8.04 17.87
N LEU A 65 -10.80 -9.07 18.70
CA LEU A 65 -9.49 -9.47 19.22
C LEU A 65 -8.56 -9.95 18.10
N ASN A 66 -9.09 -10.70 17.12
CA ASN A 66 -8.32 -11.11 15.92
C ASN A 66 -7.84 -9.89 15.10
N VAL A 67 -8.69 -8.86 14.98
CA VAL A 67 -8.31 -7.58 14.34
C VAL A 67 -7.16 -6.91 15.08
N ALA A 68 -7.27 -6.79 16.41
CA ALA A 68 -6.24 -6.17 17.24
C ALA A 68 -4.91 -6.92 17.16
N GLU A 69 -4.95 -8.26 17.24
CA GLU A 69 -3.76 -9.13 17.10
C GLU A 69 -3.13 -8.99 15.72
N ALA A 70 -3.93 -9.02 14.63
CA ALA A 70 -3.45 -8.88 13.27
C ALA A 70 -2.74 -7.53 13.06
N LEU A 71 -3.33 -6.44 13.54
CA LEU A 71 -2.73 -5.10 13.46
C LEU A 71 -1.42 -5.03 14.27
N HIS A 72 -1.41 -5.56 15.49
CA HIS A 72 -0.21 -5.56 16.34
C HIS A 72 0.93 -6.38 15.73
N LYS A 73 0.62 -7.58 15.23
CA LYS A 73 1.62 -8.55 14.79
C LYS A 73 2.12 -8.29 13.36
N TYR A 74 1.22 -7.94 12.46
CA TYR A 74 1.51 -7.84 11.04
C TYR A 74 1.38 -6.41 10.48
N GLY A 75 0.62 -5.52 11.14
CA GLY A 75 0.24 -4.22 10.58
C GLY A 75 -0.69 -4.33 9.37
N VAL A 76 -1.19 -5.54 9.07
CA VAL A 76 -1.98 -5.82 7.88
C VAL A 76 -2.84 -7.07 8.10
N CYS A 77 -4.02 -7.11 7.50
CA CYS A 77 -4.86 -8.32 7.44
C CYS A 77 -5.75 -8.33 6.18
N VAL A 78 -6.29 -9.49 5.86
CA VAL A 78 -7.31 -9.68 4.83
C VAL A 78 -8.68 -9.57 5.48
N VAL A 79 -9.63 -8.91 4.82
CA VAL A 79 -11.01 -8.82 5.29
C VAL A 79 -11.97 -9.33 4.22
N LYS A 80 -13.02 -10.03 4.66
CA LYS A 80 -14.15 -10.43 3.83
C LYS A 80 -15.37 -9.61 4.24
N ASP A 81 -15.78 -8.72 3.38
CA ASP A 81 -16.96 -7.86 3.56
C ASP A 81 -18.08 -8.33 2.62
N PRO A 82 -19.22 -8.80 3.11
CA PRO A 82 -20.32 -9.25 2.26
C PRO A 82 -20.95 -8.14 1.42
N ARG A 83 -20.66 -6.87 1.71
CA ARG A 83 -21.12 -5.71 0.95
C ARG A 83 -20.28 -5.43 -0.30
N VAL A 84 -19.10 -6.05 -0.40
CA VAL A 84 -18.14 -5.81 -1.49
C VAL A 84 -18.15 -6.98 -2.46
N SER A 85 -18.36 -6.71 -3.74
CA SER A 85 -18.34 -7.70 -4.79
C SER A 85 -17.08 -7.60 -5.66
N GLU A 86 -16.72 -8.70 -6.30
CA GLU A 86 -15.65 -8.73 -7.30
C GLU A 86 -16.02 -7.90 -8.54
N ASP A 87 -17.29 -7.88 -8.92
CA ASP A 87 -17.79 -7.12 -10.07
C ASP A 87 -17.66 -5.61 -9.84
N ASP A 88 -17.91 -5.12 -8.62
CA ASP A 88 -17.70 -3.71 -8.27
C ASP A 88 -16.22 -3.33 -8.43
N ASN A 89 -15.31 -4.17 -7.94
CA ASN A 89 -13.88 -3.95 -8.10
C ASN A 89 -13.46 -3.98 -9.59
N ASN A 90 -13.96 -4.94 -10.36
CA ASN A 90 -13.66 -5.06 -11.79
C ASN A 90 -14.19 -3.87 -12.59
N THR A 91 -15.40 -3.39 -12.31
CA THR A 91 -15.99 -2.19 -12.93
C THR A 91 -15.10 -0.96 -12.68
N PHE A 92 -14.63 -0.80 -11.45
CA PHE A 92 -13.70 0.27 -11.09
C PHE A 92 -12.36 0.13 -11.81
N LEU A 93 -11.76 -1.06 -11.83
CA LEU A 93 -10.48 -1.32 -12.49
C LEU A 93 -10.56 -1.08 -14.00
N ASP A 94 -11.65 -1.49 -14.67
CA ASP A 94 -11.84 -1.28 -16.12
C ASP A 94 -11.89 0.21 -16.48
N MET A 95 -12.55 1.03 -15.67
CA MET A 95 -12.57 2.47 -15.87
C MET A 95 -11.19 3.08 -15.67
N MET A 96 -10.49 2.69 -14.61
CA MET A 96 -9.17 3.24 -14.30
C MET A 96 -8.08 2.82 -15.28
N GLU A 97 -8.11 1.57 -15.79
CA GLU A 97 -7.22 1.12 -16.86
C GLU A 97 -7.39 2.01 -18.11
N LYS A 98 -8.63 2.27 -18.54
CA LYS A 98 -8.93 3.17 -19.68
C LYS A 98 -8.47 4.60 -19.43
N TYR A 99 -8.68 5.12 -18.22
CA TYR A 99 -8.24 6.46 -17.86
C TYR A 99 -6.71 6.61 -17.97
N PHE A 100 -5.95 5.70 -17.36
CA PHE A 100 -4.49 5.75 -17.41
C PHE A 100 -3.93 5.51 -18.81
N GLU A 101 -4.62 4.73 -19.65
CA GLU A 101 -4.21 4.53 -21.05
C GLU A 101 -4.36 5.81 -21.88
N GLY A 102 -5.37 6.63 -21.62
CA GLY A 102 -5.70 7.83 -22.41
C GLY A 102 -5.25 9.16 -21.81
N SER A 103 -4.84 9.19 -20.53
CA SER A 103 -4.49 10.44 -19.85
C SER A 103 -3.11 10.97 -20.26
N ASP A 104 -3.02 12.30 -20.40
CA ASP A 104 -1.76 13.03 -20.62
C ASP A 104 -0.98 13.34 -19.32
N GLY A 105 -1.60 13.09 -18.15
CA GLY A 105 -1.02 13.39 -16.84
C GLY A 105 -0.93 14.88 -16.48
N VAL A 106 -1.49 15.76 -17.29
CA VAL A 106 -1.34 17.22 -17.14
C VAL A 106 -2.69 17.90 -16.88
N ARG A 107 -3.69 17.63 -17.73
CA ARG A 107 -4.99 18.32 -17.68
C ARG A 107 -5.69 18.17 -16.34
N ASP A 108 -5.65 16.97 -15.78
CA ASP A 108 -6.34 16.62 -14.53
C ASP A 108 -5.44 16.78 -13.30
N ALA A 109 -4.19 17.21 -13.47
CA ALA A 109 -3.26 17.47 -12.37
C ALA A 109 -3.58 18.76 -11.62
N ARG A 110 -3.37 18.77 -10.31
CA ARG A 110 -3.58 19.93 -9.42
C ARG A 110 -2.40 20.11 -8.47
N PRO A 111 -1.22 20.51 -9.00
CA PRO A 111 -0.01 20.70 -8.17
C PRO A 111 -0.21 21.76 -7.09
N GLN A 112 -1.03 22.80 -7.33
CA GLN A 112 -1.37 23.84 -6.36
C GLN A 112 -2.08 23.31 -5.09
N PHE A 113 -2.65 22.09 -5.15
CA PHE A 113 -3.22 21.39 -4.01
C PHE A 113 -2.34 20.21 -3.56
N SER A 114 -1.03 20.30 -3.75
CA SER A 114 -0.09 19.22 -3.41
C SER A 114 -0.51 17.86 -4.01
N PHE A 115 -1.12 17.88 -5.20
CA PHE A 115 -1.71 16.72 -5.88
C PHE A 115 -2.74 15.94 -5.04
N GLN A 116 -3.39 16.55 -4.05
CA GLN A 116 -4.38 15.86 -3.20
C GLN A 116 -5.73 15.62 -3.89
N VAL A 117 -5.92 16.09 -5.11
CA VAL A 117 -7.05 15.80 -6.00
C VAL A 117 -6.56 15.72 -7.45
N GLY A 118 -7.26 14.92 -8.27
CA GLY A 118 -6.88 14.70 -9.67
C GLY A 118 -5.67 13.81 -9.82
N VAL A 119 -4.98 13.90 -10.95
CA VAL A 119 -3.89 12.99 -11.31
C VAL A 119 -2.53 13.48 -10.82
N THR A 120 -1.74 12.55 -10.28
CA THR A 120 -0.30 12.68 -10.05
C THR A 120 0.38 11.78 -11.08
N PRO A 121 1.13 12.32 -12.06
CA PRO A 121 1.79 11.51 -13.08
C PRO A 121 3.03 10.77 -12.55
N GLU A 122 3.57 9.87 -13.38
CA GLU A 122 4.81 9.16 -13.09
C GLU A 122 5.97 10.13 -12.79
N ASN A 123 6.92 9.70 -11.97
CA ASN A 123 8.11 10.47 -11.61
C ASN A 123 7.81 11.81 -10.89
N THR A 124 6.72 11.88 -10.14
CA THR A 124 6.37 13.02 -9.28
C THR A 124 6.63 12.71 -7.81
N GLU A 125 6.12 11.59 -7.31
CA GLU A 125 6.34 11.15 -5.94
C GLU A 125 7.72 10.51 -5.77
N ARG A 126 8.36 10.82 -4.63
CA ARG A 126 9.57 10.13 -4.16
C ARG A 126 9.26 9.47 -2.82
N PRO A 127 9.53 8.18 -2.62
CA PRO A 127 9.41 7.55 -1.30
C PRO A 127 10.28 8.31 -0.29
N ARG A 128 9.80 8.41 0.94
CA ARG A 128 10.60 8.95 2.05
C ARG A 128 11.88 8.13 2.22
N ASP A 129 12.97 8.79 2.63
CA ASP A 129 14.23 8.11 2.92
C ASP A 129 14.11 7.21 4.15
N HIS A 130 14.22 5.90 3.92
CA HIS A 130 14.25 4.84 4.93
C HIS A 130 15.53 4.00 4.85
N CYS A 131 16.62 4.55 4.28
CA CYS A 131 17.87 3.81 4.04
C CYS A 131 18.47 3.21 5.30
N THR A 132 18.43 3.91 6.43
CA THR A 132 18.90 3.39 7.72
C THR A 132 18.11 2.13 8.12
N ARG A 133 16.77 2.17 8.03
CA ARG A 133 15.94 0.99 8.31
C ARG A 133 16.20 -0.15 7.33
N MET A 134 16.29 0.14 6.04
CA MET A 134 16.59 -0.86 5.01
C MET A 134 17.96 -1.51 5.25
N GLY A 135 18.93 -0.75 5.74
CA GLY A 135 20.25 -1.23 6.11
C GLY A 135 20.24 -2.24 7.25
N SER A 136 19.29 -2.12 8.21
CA SER A 136 19.16 -3.02 9.36
C SER A 136 18.43 -4.33 9.06
N LEU A 137 17.77 -4.46 7.89
CA LEU A 137 17.06 -5.67 7.49
C LEU A 137 18.02 -6.79 7.10
N GLY A 138 17.60 -8.04 7.32
CA GLY A 138 18.34 -9.23 6.91
C GLY A 138 18.57 -9.24 5.38
N PRO A 139 19.63 -9.91 4.89
CA PRO A 139 19.96 -9.93 3.46
C PRO A 139 18.83 -10.43 2.57
N ASP A 140 18.00 -11.34 3.10
CA ASP A 140 16.87 -11.93 2.38
C ASP A 140 15.60 -11.09 2.44
N ASP A 141 15.54 -10.14 3.36
CA ASP A 141 14.39 -9.30 3.65
C ASP A 141 14.59 -7.84 3.16
N LYS A 142 15.72 -7.54 2.54
CA LYS A 142 15.95 -6.21 1.96
C LYS A 142 14.97 -5.93 0.82
N PRO A 143 14.38 -4.71 0.77
CA PRO A 143 13.61 -4.26 -0.39
C PRO A 143 14.50 -4.13 -1.63
N LEU A 144 13.89 -4.11 -2.81
CA LEU A 144 14.59 -3.78 -4.06
C LEU A 144 14.72 -2.27 -4.28
N SER A 145 14.02 -1.48 -3.52
CA SER A 145 14.05 -0.01 -3.57
C SER A 145 15.48 0.51 -3.42
N PRO A 146 15.91 1.47 -4.25
CA PRO A 146 17.24 2.06 -4.17
C PRO A 146 17.41 2.92 -2.91
N CYS A 147 18.66 3.13 -2.51
CA CYS A 147 19.07 4.07 -1.49
C CYS A 147 20.22 4.96 -2.03
N PRO A 148 20.00 6.28 -2.09
CA PRO A 148 18.79 7.03 -1.71
C PRO A 148 17.59 6.71 -2.62
N PRO A 149 16.35 7.01 -2.18
CA PRO A 149 15.16 6.70 -2.97
C PRO A 149 15.08 7.53 -4.25
N GLU A 150 14.69 6.89 -5.35
CA GLU A 150 14.38 7.52 -6.63
C GLU A 150 12.91 7.89 -6.75
N LEU A 151 12.54 8.66 -7.77
CA LEU A 151 11.15 8.95 -8.11
C LEU A 151 10.44 7.67 -8.57
N ASP A 152 9.21 7.45 -8.10
CA ASP A 152 8.42 6.29 -8.46
C ASP A 152 7.81 6.42 -9.87
N PRO A 153 7.89 5.37 -10.70
CA PRO A 153 7.26 5.34 -12.03
C PRO A 153 5.78 4.99 -11.93
N LYS A 154 5.09 5.52 -10.93
CA LYS A 154 3.66 5.29 -10.70
C LYS A 154 2.86 6.52 -10.99
N TRP A 155 1.66 6.31 -11.51
CA TRP A 155 0.60 7.29 -11.58
C TRP A 155 -0.35 7.10 -10.41
N ARG A 156 -1.03 8.17 -9.97
CA ARG A 156 -2.09 8.10 -8.98
C ARG A 156 -3.19 9.07 -9.33
N PHE A 157 -4.44 8.71 -9.08
CA PHE A 157 -5.55 9.65 -9.15
C PHE A 157 -6.18 9.78 -7.78
N PHE A 158 -6.35 10.98 -7.29
CA PHE A 158 -7.00 11.21 -6.00
C PHE A 158 -8.44 11.67 -6.18
N TRP A 159 -9.35 10.92 -5.61
CA TRP A 159 -10.78 11.20 -5.55
C TRP A 159 -11.22 11.29 -4.09
N ARG A 160 -11.66 12.50 -3.69
CA ARG A 160 -12.18 12.74 -2.35
C ARG A 160 -13.46 11.96 -2.15
N ILE A 161 -13.57 11.22 -1.04
CA ILE A 161 -14.75 10.43 -0.65
C ILE A 161 -15.14 10.74 0.79
N GLY A 162 -16.44 10.67 1.10
CA GLY A 162 -16.99 10.98 2.41
C GLY A 162 -17.36 12.45 2.59
N PRO A 163 -17.98 12.81 3.72
CA PRO A 163 -18.39 14.17 4.03
C PRO A 163 -17.19 15.10 4.22
N GLN A 164 -17.36 16.36 3.85
CA GLN A 164 -16.35 17.39 4.08
C GLN A 164 -16.70 18.23 5.32
N PRO A 165 -15.71 18.68 6.09
CA PRO A 165 -15.93 19.60 7.21
C PRO A 165 -16.44 20.96 6.67
N LYS A 166 -17.42 21.57 7.35
CA LYS A 166 -17.91 22.90 7.00
C LYS A 166 -16.85 23.99 7.18
N LYS A 167 -15.91 23.81 8.08
CA LYS A 167 -14.77 24.68 8.37
C LYS A 167 -13.58 23.82 8.80
N THR A 168 -12.41 24.16 8.31
CA THR A 168 -11.15 23.50 8.67
C THR A 168 -10.00 24.50 8.57
N LYS A 169 -8.94 24.30 9.36
CA LYS A 169 -7.66 25.01 9.23
C LYS A 169 -6.82 24.48 8.05
N PHE A 170 -7.25 23.39 7.44
CA PHE A 170 -6.50 22.63 6.44
C PHE A 170 -7.30 22.52 5.13
N GLU A 171 -7.72 23.68 4.57
CA GLU A 171 -8.55 23.74 3.37
C GLU A 171 -7.87 23.06 2.16
N SER A 172 -6.55 23.20 2.03
CA SER A 172 -5.79 22.57 0.95
C SER A 172 -5.87 21.04 0.91
N LEU A 173 -6.16 20.40 2.06
CA LEU A 173 -6.39 18.96 2.14
C LEU A 173 -7.84 18.55 1.81
N ASN A 174 -8.72 19.50 1.51
CA ASN A 174 -10.15 19.30 1.28
C ASN A 174 -10.62 19.94 -0.05
N ALA A 175 -9.74 19.98 -1.05
CA ALA A 175 -10.06 20.52 -2.36
C ALA A 175 -11.18 19.73 -3.09
N ASP A 176 -11.88 20.41 -4.00
CA ASP A 176 -12.94 19.81 -4.81
C ASP A 176 -12.38 18.73 -5.76
N ALA A 177 -13.20 17.71 -6.00
CA ALA A 177 -12.85 16.60 -6.86
C ALA A 177 -12.67 17.01 -8.33
N VAL A 178 -11.74 16.40 -9.03
CA VAL A 178 -11.54 16.54 -10.48
C VAL A 178 -12.32 15.44 -11.20
N ILE A 179 -13.13 15.81 -12.20
CA ILE A 179 -13.88 14.87 -13.03
C ILE A 179 -13.35 14.95 -14.46
N PRO A 180 -12.71 13.88 -14.99
CA PRO A 180 -12.29 13.82 -16.37
C PRO A 180 -13.52 13.84 -17.32
N PRO A 181 -13.62 14.81 -18.25
CA PRO A 181 -14.83 15.02 -19.04
C PRO A 181 -15.15 13.88 -20.05
N GLU A 182 -14.15 13.07 -20.39
CA GLU A 182 -14.32 11.92 -21.30
C GLU A 182 -14.98 10.70 -20.62
N PHE A 183 -15.16 10.73 -19.30
CA PHE A 183 -15.72 9.64 -18.51
C PHE A 183 -17.00 10.07 -17.82
N PRO A 184 -18.17 10.08 -18.49
CA PRO A 184 -19.43 10.52 -17.91
C PRO A 184 -19.86 9.67 -16.69
N GLU A 185 -19.40 8.41 -16.63
CA GLU A 185 -19.64 7.50 -15.50
C GLU A 185 -18.68 7.71 -14.31
N TRP A 186 -17.66 8.59 -14.42
CA TRP A 186 -16.58 8.76 -13.47
C TRP A 186 -17.08 8.88 -12.03
N LYS A 187 -17.89 9.90 -11.75
CA LYS A 187 -18.40 10.14 -10.40
C LYS A 187 -19.16 8.94 -9.85
N ARG A 188 -20.02 8.32 -10.66
CA ARG A 188 -20.81 7.16 -10.24
C ARG A 188 -19.93 5.97 -9.85
N VAL A 189 -18.92 5.67 -10.66
CA VAL A 189 -18.02 4.51 -10.42
C VAL A 189 -17.08 4.77 -9.25
N MET A 190 -16.49 5.99 -9.19
CA MET A 190 -15.60 6.39 -8.11
C MET A 190 -16.34 6.42 -6.76
N ASP A 191 -17.53 6.97 -6.72
CA ASP A 191 -18.34 7.01 -5.49
C ASP A 191 -18.82 5.61 -5.09
N MET A 192 -19.32 4.81 -6.02
CA MET A 192 -19.76 3.45 -5.73
C MET A 192 -18.66 2.64 -5.06
N TRP A 193 -17.46 2.61 -5.66
CA TRP A 193 -16.35 1.85 -5.11
C TRP A 193 -15.77 2.50 -3.85
N GLY A 194 -15.60 3.82 -3.85
CA GLY A 194 -15.04 4.56 -2.73
C GLY A 194 -15.87 4.43 -1.45
N TRP A 195 -17.21 4.51 -1.57
CA TRP A 195 -18.09 4.32 -0.41
C TRP A 195 -18.04 2.89 0.14
N ARG A 196 -18.00 1.85 -0.72
CA ARG A 196 -17.83 0.46 -0.28
C ARG A 196 -16.57 0.29 0.57
N MET A 197 -15.45 0.83 0.06
CA MET A 197 -14.18 0.74 0.78
C MET A 197 -14.17 1.58 2.06
N LEU A 198 -14.79 2.75 2.05
CA LEU A 198 -14.85 3.62 3.24
C LEU A 198 -15.72 2.99 4.33
N GLU A 199 -16.88 2.43 4.00
CA GLU A 199 -17.74 1.69 4.94
C GLU A 199 -17.01 0.48 5.55
N ALA A 200 -16.25 -0.26 4.73
CA ALA A 200 -15.41 -1.35 5.22
C ALA A 200 -14.34 -0.86 6.22
N LEU A 201 -13.71 0.31 5.96
CA LEU A 201 -12.75 0.90 6.88
C LEU A 201 -13.39 1.36 8.20
N PHE A 202 -14.58 1.96 8.17
CA PHE A 202 -15.30 2.34 9.39
C PHE A 202 -15.65 1.11 10.23
N THR A 203 -16.15 0.04 9.59
CA THR A 203 -16.40 -1.24 10.27
C THR A 203 -15.13 -1.78 10.93
N PHE A 204 -14.03 -1.82 10.18
CA PHE A 204 -12.75 -2.30 10.70
C PHE A 204 -12.22 -1.44 11.86
N ALA A 205 -12.34 -0.13 11.75
CA ALA A 205 -11.91 0.82 12.79
C ALA A 205 -12.69 0.64 14.10
N GLU A 206 -14.01 0.40 14.03
CA GLU A 206 -14.83 0.07 15.21
C GLU A 206 -14.39 -1.26 15.83
N MET A 207 -14.21 -2.31 15.01
CA MET A 207 -13.73 -3.61 15.49
C MET A 207 -12.35 -3.51 16.13
N ALA A 208 -11.45 -2.72 15.55
CA ALA A 208 -10.12 -2.47 16.09
C ALA A 208 -10.17 -1.76 17.45
N ALA A 209 -11.04 -0.73 17.59
CA ALA A 209 -11.22 -0.03 18.86
C ALA A 209 -11.70 -0.99 19.96
N VAL A 210 -12.72 -1.82 19.68
CA VAL A 210 -13.22 -2.84 20.61
C VAL A 210 -12.14 -3.89 20.94
N GLY A 211 -11.37 -4.31 19.93
CA GLY A 211 -10.28 -5.28 20.10
C GLY A 211 -9.13 -4.75 20.95
N PHE A 212 -8.91 -3.44 20.93
CA PHE A 212 -7.92 -2.74 21.78
C PHE A 212 -8.48 -2.29 23.13
N ASP A 213 -9.68 -2.71 23.50
CA ASP A 213 -10.35 -2.31 24.74
C ASP A 213 -10.52 -0.77 24.88
N LEU A 214 -10.82 -0.11 23.76
CA LEU A 214 -11.20 1.28 23.65
C LEU A 214 -12.72 1.38 23.42
N PRO A 215 -13.34 2.56 23.65
CA PRO A 215 -14.71 2.82 23.23
C PRO A 215 -14.91 2.49 21.74
N PRO A 216 -16.01 1.87 21.32
CA PRO A 216 -16.22 1.44 19.93
C PRO A 216 -16.04 2.57 18.90
N ASP A 217 -16.38 3.80 19.28
CA ASP A 217 -16.25 4.99 18.44
C ASP A 217 -14.90 5.71 18.55
N ALA A 218 -13.94 5.19 19.32
CA ALA A 218 -12.66 5.86 19.59
C ALA A 218 -11.91 6.28 18.33
N PHE A 219 -11.97 5.45 17.28
CA PHE A 219 -11.37 5.76 15.99
C PHE A 219 -12.38 6.38 15.02
N THR A 220 -13.58 5.82 14.89
CA THR A 220 -14.57 6.24 13.91
C THR A 220 -15.06 7.67 14.12
N SER A 221 -15.17 8.14 15.38
CA SER A 221 -15.48 9.55 15.71
C SER A 221 -14.43 10.52 15.17
N ARG A 222 -13.16 10.11 15.13
CA ARG A 222 -12.03 10.89 14.61
C ARG A 222 -11.88 10.81 13.10
N MET A 223 -12.38 9.74 12.48
CA MET A 223 -12.41 9.58 11.02
C MET A 223 -13.54 10.39 10.38
N LYS A 224 -14.59 10.70 11.11
CA LYS A 224 -15.72 11.47 10.60
C LYS A 224 -15.25 12.80 10.02
N GLU A 225 -15.64 13.09 8.76
CA GLU A 225 -15.18 14.25 8.00
C GLU A 225 -13.65 14.27 7.72
N GLY A 226 -12.96 13.14 7.88
CA GLY A 226 -11.56 13.01 7.49
C GLY A 226 -11.38 13.20 5.98
N PRO A 227 -10.22 13.69 5.50
CA PRO A 227 -9.95 13.85 4.05
C PRO A 227 -9.63 12.49 3.42
N HIS A 228 -10.63 11.59 3.37
CA HIS A 228 -10.45 10.27 2.79
C HIS A 228 -10.27 10.36 1.28
N LEU A 229 -9.35 9.59 0.73
CA LEU A 229 -8.97 9.62 -0.68
C LEU A 229 -9.05 8.22 -1.29
N LEU A 230 -9.99 8.01 -2.22
CA LEU A 230 -9.87 6.90 -3.15
C LEU A 230 -8.73 7.23 -4.11
N ALA A 231 -7.73 6.38 -4.15
CA ALA A 231 -6.41 6.64 -4.72
C ALA A 231 -5.94 5.53 -5.66
N PRO A 232 -6.67 5.23 -6.77
CA PRO A 232 -6.17 4.28 -7.75
C PRO A 232 -4.76 4.65 -8.19
N THR A 233 -3.86 3.68 -8.07
CA THR A 233 -2.45 3.84 -8.43
C THR A 233 -2.15 2.99 -9.65
N GLY A 234 -1.67 3.61 -10.72
CA GLY A 234 -1.39 3.00 -12.00
C GLY A 234 0.10 2.83 -12.27
N SER A 235 0.49 1.70 -12.88
CA SER A 235 1.85 1.49 -13.38
C SER A 235 1.80 0.90 -14.79
N ASN A 236 2.52 1.54 -15.73
CA ASN A 236 2.52 1.16 -17.14
C ASN A 236 3.56 0.07 -17.42
N TYR A 237 3.13 -1.17 -17.59
CA TYR A 237 4.02 -2.30 -17.87
C TYR A 237 4.60 -2.33 -19.30
N ASN A 238 4.09 -1.51 -20.23
CA ASN A 238 4.78 -1.33 -21.50
C ASN A 238 6.11 -0.57 -21.31
N LYS A 239 6.16 0.33 -20.31
CA LYS A 239 7.37 1.10 -19.98
C LYS A 239 8.21 0.40 -18.88
N PHE A 240 7.57 -0.14 -17.85
CA PHE A 240 8.20 -0.53 -16.58
C PHE A 240 7.96 -2.01 -16.22
N GLY A 241 7.68 -2.88 -17.21
CA GLY A 241 7.37 -4.29 -17.01
C GLY A 241 8.58 -5.22 -16.91
N GLN A 242 9.80 -4.71 -16.67
CA GLN A 242 11.02 -5.52 -16.51
C GLN A 242 11.06 -6.13 -15.12
N GLU A 243 11.44 -7.41 -15.02
CA GLU A 243 11.62 -8.10 -13.75
C GLU A 243 12.64 -7.34 -12.85
N GLY A 244 12.32 -7.20 -11.58
CA GLY A 244 13.11 -6.46 -10.62
C GLY A 244 12.83 -4.95 -10.59
N ARG A 245 12.00 -4.41 -11.50
CA ARG A 245 11.64 -2.98 -11.47
C ARG A 245 10.79 -2.67 -10.25
N VAL A 246 11.18 -1.64 -9.50
CA VAL A 246 10.38 -1.05 -8.43
C VAL A 246 9.36 -0.10 -9.05
N LEU A 247 8.10 -0.24 -8.65
CA LEU A 247 6.96 0.57 -9.12
C LEU A 247 6.49 1.55 -8.04
N ALA A 248 6.50 1.11 -6.79
CA ALA A 248 6.34 1.96 -5.61
C ALA A 248 7.42 1.55 -4.60
N GLY A 249 8.30 2.47 -4.26
CA GLY A 249 9.44 2.23 -3.40
C GLY A 249 9.05 1.90 -1.96
N TYR A 250 9.98 1.37 -1.19
CA TYR A 250 9.79 0.96 0.21
C TYR A 250 9.33 2.12 1.09
N HIS A 251 8.11 2.05 1.58
CA HIS A 251 7.47 3.11 2.38
C HIS A 251 6.39 2.55 3.31
N TYR A 252 5.89 3.40 4.20
CA TYR A 252 4.64 3.24 4.93
C TYR A 252 3.63 4.30 4.46
N ASP A 253 2.35 4.06 4.68
CA ASP A 253 1.30 5.04 4.40
C ASP A 253 1.17 6.06 5.56
N LEU A 254 1.00 7.33 5.21
CA LEU A 254 0.95 8.44 6.18
C LEU A 254 -0.39 8.56 6.94
N ASN A 255 -1.45 7.98 6.38
CA ASN A 255 -2.84 8.08 6.86
C ASN A 255 -3.14 7.14 8.06
N PHE A 256 -4.43 6.97 8.40
CA PHE A 256 -4.87 6.12 9.51
C PHE A 256 -4.86 4.64 9.17
N LEU A 257 -5.64 4.26 8.18
CA LEU A 257 -5.72 2.90 7.63
C LEU A 257 -5.85 2.98 6.12
N THR A 258 -5.14 2.11 5.43
CA THR A 258 -5.26 1.94 3.98
C THR A 258 -6.02 0.66 3.68
N ILE A 259 -6.94 0.71 2.72
CA ILE A 259 -7.65 -0.48 2.23
C ILE A 259 -7.42 -0.65 0.73
N HIS A 260 -7.18 -1.90 0.32
CA HIS A 260 -6.92 -2.26 -1.05
C HIS A 260 -7.93 -3.30 -1.54
N GLY A 261 -8.49 -3.07 -2.72
CA GLY A 261 -9.14 -4.10 -3.51
C GLY A 261 -8.10 -4.95 -4.25
N LYS A 262 -8.54 -6.09 -4.78
CA LYS A 262 -7.67 -7.00 -5.52
C LYS A 262 -7.22 -6.37 -6.84
N SER A 263 -5.90 -6.25 -7.03
CA SER A 263 -5.30 -5.89 -8.31
C SER A 263 -5.25 -7.09 -9.26
N ARG A 264 -5.30 -6.83 -10.56
CA ARG A 264 -5.16 -7.85 -11.63
C ARG A 264 -3.73 -8.35 -11.81
N TYR A 265 -2.77 -7.73 -11.13
CA TYR A 265 -1.36 -8.07 -11.19
C TYR A 265 -0.79 -8.24 -9.79
N PRO A 266 0.05 -9.26 -9.54
CA PRO A 266 0.78 -9.41 -8.30
C PRO A 266 1.90 -8.35 -8.19
N GLY A 267 2.65 -8.39 -7.08
CA GLY A 267 3.86 -7.59 -6.90
C GLY A 267 3.93 -6.79 -5.59
N LEU A 268 2.88 -6.83 -4.75
CA LEU A 268 2.91 -6.23 -3.42
C LEU A 268 3.73 -7.10 -2.46
N ASN A 269 4.73 -6.50 -1.83
CA ASN A 269 5.48 -7.06 -0.71
C ASN A 269 5.25 -6.20 0.53
N ILE A 270 5.12 -6.84 1.67
CA ILE A 270 5.03 -6.22 2.98
C ILE A 270 6.17 -6.68 3.88
N TRP A 271 6.42 -5.94 4.94
CA TRP A 271 7.34 -6.32 6.02
C TRP A 271 6.56 -6.49 7.31
N THR A 272 6.70 -7.67 7.93
CA THR A 272 6.14 -7.91 9.26
C THR A 272 6.83 -7.05 10.31
N ARG A 273 6.31 -7.06 11.54
CA ARG A 273 6.91 -6.35 12.68
C ARG A 273 8.36 -6.74 12.92
N GLU A 274 8.71 -8.02 12.71
CA GLU A 274 10.05 -8.57 12.85
C GLU A 274 11.00 -8.22 11.69
N GLY A 275 10.48 -7.54 10.65
CA GLY A 275 11.25 -7.16 9.47
C GLY A 275 11.34 -8.24 8.39
N ASN A 276 10.51 -9.29 8.45
CA ASN A 276 10.48 -10.33 7.43
C ASN A 276 9.69 -9.85 6.20
N ARG A 277 10.30 -9.91 5.03
CA ARG A 277 9.66 -9.62 3.74
C ARG A 277 8.77 -10.78 3.30
N THR A 278 7.56 -10.47 2.85
CA THR A 278 6.64 -11.47 2.31
C THR A 278 5.77 -10.88 1.19
N GLY A 279 5.50 -11.69 0.16
CA GLY A 279 4.53 -11.37 -0.88
C GLY A 279 3.10 -11.47 -0.35
N VAL A 280 2.20 -10.63 -0.87
CA VAL A 280 0.79 -10.63 -0.49
C VAL A 280 -0.08 -10.94 -1.69
N SER A 281 -1.04 -11.85 -1.50
CA SER A 281 -2.12 -12.13 -2.43
C SER A 281 -3.46 -11.89 -1.73
N ILE A 282 -4.32 -11.09 -2.35
CA ILE A 282 -5.68 -10.84 -1.87
C ILE A 282 -6.59 -11.89 -2.52
N PRO A 283 -7.30 -12.74 -1.74
CA PRO A 283 -8.26 -13.68 -2.30
C PRO A 283 -9.43 -12.97 -3.02
N ASP A 284 -10.10 -13.69 -3.93
CA ASP A 284 -11.27 -13.16 -4.64
C ASP A 284 -12.37 -12.75 -3.65
N GLY A 285 -12.99 -11.60 -3.91
CA GLY A 285 -14.03 -11.04 -3.05
C GLY A 285 -13.55 -10.57 -1.66
N CYS A 286 -12.24 -10.49 -1.43
CA CYS A 286 -11.65 -9.95 -0.20
C CYS A 286 -10.94 -8.62 -0.46
N LEU A 287 -10.67 -7.91 0.63
CA LEU A 287 -9.91 -6.67 0.68
C LEU A 287 -8.69 -6.86 1.58
N LEU A 288 -7.68 -5.99 1.45
CA LEU A 288 -6.54 -5.93 2.34
C LEU A 288 -6.59 -4.62 3.11
N ILE A 289 -6.45 -4.65 4.43
CA ILE A 289 -6.34 -3.44 5.25
C ILE A 289 -4.96 -3.39 5.87
N GLN A 290 -4.35 -2.20 5.84
CA GLN A 290 -3.00 -1.95 6.30
C GLN A 290 -2.96 -0.73 7.23
N ALA A 291 -2.16 -0.84 8.30
CA ALA A 291 -1.92 0.23 9.26
C ALA A 291 -1.07 1.35 8.65
N GLY A 292 -1.52 2.59 8.79
CA GLY A 292 -0.77 3.78 8.44
C GLY A 292 -0.12 4.44 9.67
N LYS A 293 0.48 5.63 9.47
CA LYS A 293 1.22 6.34 10.51
C LYS A 293 0.31 6.89 11.62
N GLN A 294 -0.92 7.28 11.29
CA GLN A 294 -1.83 7.86 12.28
C GLN A 294 -2.30 6.83 13.32
N ILE A 295 -2.53 5.53 12.94
CA ILE A 295 -2.85 4.52 13.96
C ILE A 295 -1.64 4.17 14.82
N GLU A 296 -0.42 4.23 14.29
CA GLU A 296 0.80 4.09 15.08
C GLU A 296 0.87 5.17 16.17
N TYR A 297 0.52 6.41 15.83
CA TYR A 297 0.42 7.51 16.77
C TYR A 297 -0.64 7.29 17.84
N LEU A 298 -1.88 6.97 17.43
CA LEU A 298 -3.01 6.77 18.34
C LEU A 298 -2.81 5.61 19.32
N THR A 299 -2.01 4.62 18.93
CA THR A 299 -1.70 3.45 19.78
C THR A 299 -0.33 3.55 20.45
N GLY A 300 0.32 4.73 20.45
CA GLY A 300 1.62 4.92 21.08
C GLY A 300 2.70 3.94 20.59
N GLY A 301 2.61 3.49 19.33
CA GLY A 301 3.51 2.50 18.72
C GLY A 301 3.17 1.03 19.03
N HIS A 302 2.03 0.75 19.68
CA HIS A 302 1.55 -0.62 19.85
C HIS A 302 1.25 -1.28 18.50
N VAL A 303 0.58 -0.56 17.59
CA VAL A 303 0.53 -0.88 16.16
C VAL A 303 1.62 -0.10 15.45
N LEU A 304 2.37 -0.73 14.55
CA LEU A 304 3.34 -0.05 13.69
C LEU A 304 2.75 0.16 12.31
N ALA A 305 3.07 1.28 11.68
CA ALA A 305 2.76 1.49 10.27
C ALA A 305 3.40 0.39 9.41
N GLY A 306 2.61 -0.19 8.50
CA GLY A 306 3.02 -1.31 7.65
C GLY A 306 3.93 -0.85 6.51
N PHE A 307 5.19 -1.31 6.52
CA PHE A 307 6.08 -1.06 5.40
C PHE A 307 5.78 -1.99 4.23
N HIS A 308 5.82 -1.43 3.03
CA HIS A 308 5.57 -2.18 1.81
C HIS A 308 6.30 -1.60 0.59
N GLU A 309 6.43 -2.40 -0.46
CA GLU A 309 6.88 -1.99 -1.79
C GLU A 309 6.09 -2.73 -2.87
N VAL A 310 6.04 -2.18 -4.07
CA VAL A 310 5.46 -2.84 -5.25
C VAL A 310 6.54 -3.03 -6.30
N ILE A 311 6.73 -4.26 -6.73
CA ILE A 311 7.78 -4.64 -7.69
C ILE A 311 7.22 -5.48 -8.84
N VAL A 312 7.99 -5.58 -9.91
CA VAL A 312 7.79 -6.58 -10.97
C VAL A 312 8.54 -7.85 -10.57
N SER A 313 7.84 -8.83 -9.99
CA SER A 313 8.38 -10.16 -9.71
C SER A 313 8.33 -11.06 -10.96
N SER A 314 8.91 -12.25 -10.89
CA SER A 314 8.75 -13.27 -11.95
C SER A 314 7.26 -13.64 -12.19
N ASN A 315 6.46 -13.73 -11.11
CA ASN A 315 5.02 -13.94 -11.21
C ASN A 315 4.31 -12.77 -11.90
N THR A 316 4.72 -11.53 -11.59
CA THR A 316 4.22 -10.34 -12.29
C THR A 316 4.54 -10.40 -13.76
N LYS A 317 5.77 -10.79 -14.13
CA LYS A 317 6.21 -10.92 -15.54
C LYS A 317 5.38 -11.94 -16.29
N ASN A 318 5.13 -13.10 -15.69
CA ASN A 318 4.26 -14.14 -16.28
C ASN A 318 2.84 -13.60 -16.53
N THR A 319 2.27 -12.84 -15.57
CA THR A 319 0.95 -12.22 -15.72
C THR A 319 0.93 -11.17 -16.83
N ILE A 320 2.00 -10.37 -16.96
CA ILE A 320 2.16 -9.38 -18.05
C ILE A 320 2.12 -10.10 -19.41
N ASP A 321 2.86 -11.20 -19.58
CA ASP A 321 2.95 -11.92 -20.84
C ASP A 321 1.60 -12.58 -21.20
N GLN A 322 0.91 -13.17 -20.23
CA GLN A 322 -0.43 -13.74 -20.42
C GLN A 322 -1.45 -12.66 -20.82
N ARG A 323 -1.49 -11.52 -20.13
CA ARG A 323 -2.43 -10.44 -20.44
C ARG A 323 -2.13 -9.79 -21.78
N ARG A 324 -0.86 -9.63 -22.15
CA ARG A 324 -0.43 -9.14 -23.45
C ARG A 324 -0.90 -10.09 -24.58
N ALA A 325 -0.71 -11.39 -24.41
CA ALA A 325 -1.20 -12.38 -25.36
C ALA A 325 -2.72 -12.39 -25.52
N ALA A 326 -3.45 -12.04 -24.46
CA ALA A 326 -4.91 -11.93 -24.44
C ALA A 326 -5.43 -10.54 -24.89
N GLY A 327 -4.58 -9.61 -25.32
CA GLY A 327 -4.97 -8.25 -25.73
C GLY A 327 -5.60 -7.42 -24.59
N LYS A 328 -5.25 -7.71 -23.33
CA LYS A 328 -5.74 -6.99 -22.15
C LYS A 328 -4.83 -5.83 -21.79
N SER A 329 -5.37 -4.84 -21.06
CA SER A 329 -4.61 -3.71 -20.57
C SER A 329 -3.34 -4.13 -19.83
N LEU A 330 -2.24 -3.44 -20.09
CA LEU A 330 -0.95 -3.59 -19.42
C LEU A 330 -0.72 -2.48 -18.38
N TRP A 331 -1.78 -1.82 -17.94
CA TRP A 331 -1.76 -0.99 -16.75
C TRP A 331 -2.08 -1.82 -15.50
N ARG A 332 -1.15 -1.85 -14.55
CA ARG A 332 -1.44 -2.34 -13.21
C ARG A 332 -2.18 -1.25 -12.45
N VAL A 333 -3.39 -1.53 -12.06
CA VAL A 333 -4.15 -0.63 -11.20
C VAL A 333 -4.24 -1.26 -9.80
N SER A 334 -3.84 -0.49 -8.78
CA SER A 334 -4.13 -0.79 -7.38
C SER A 334 -5.38 -0.03 -6.98
N SER A 335 -6.40 -0.76 -6.57
CA SER A 335 -7.63 -0.21 -6.04
C SER A 335 -7.40 0.13 -4.57
N THR A 336 -7.00 1.36 -4.28
CA THR A 336 -6.56 1.80 -2.95
C THR A 336 -7.45 2.93 -2.44
N LEU A 337 -7.80 2.90 -1.14
CA LEU A 337 -8.38 4.05 -0.44
C LEU A 337 -7.57 4.34 0.84
N PHE A 338 -7.18 5.59 0.99
CA PHE A 338 -6.56 6.11 2.20
C PHE A 338 -7.61 6.67 3.15
N GLY A 339 -7.84 5.98 4.26
CA GLY A 339 -8.69 6.46 5.34
C GLY A 339 -7.90 7.37 6.28
N HIS A 340 -8.37 8.58 6.47
CA HIS A 340 -7.73 9.60 7.29
C HIS A 340 -8.51 9.90 8.56
N LEU A 341 -7.83 10.43 9.57
CA LEU A 341 -8.45 11.17 10.65
C LEU A 341 -8.80 12.58 10.16
N GLN A 342 -9.78 13.22 10.78
CA GLN A 342 -10.16 14.60 10.50
C GLN A 342 -9.00 15.55 10.83
N SER A 343 -8.69 16.48 9.91
CA SER A 343 -7.45 17.27 9.92
C SER A 343 -7.27 18.17 11.15
N ASP A 344 -8.38 18.67 11.72
CA ASP A 344 -8.37 19.53 12.90
C ASP A 344 -8.34 18.78 14.24
N GLN A 345 -8.37 17.44 14.22
CA GLN A 345 -8.20 16.59 15.41
C GLN A 345 -6.76 16.65 15.92
N ILE A 346 -6.60 16.44 17.23
CA ILE A 346 -5.28 16.25 17.83
C ILE A 346 -4.88 14.78 17.67
N LEU A 347 -3.71 14.56 17.10
CA LEU A 347 -3.05 13.27 16.97
C LEU A 347 -2.14 13.05 18.18
N GLU A 348 -2.55 12.16 19.07
CA GLU A 348 -1.83 11.75 20.28
C GLU A 348 -2.27 10.34 20.69
N PRO A 349 -1.50 9.60 21.51
CA PRO A 349 -1.91 8.30 22.03
C PRO A 349 -3.24 8.35 22.77
N LEU A 350 -4.09 7.31 22.62
CA LEU A 350 -5.44 7.25 23.19
C LEU A 350 -5.55 6.27 24.36
N GLY A 351 -6.46 6.56 25.29
CA GLY A 351 -6.83 5.66 26.38
C GLY A 351 -5.60 5.14 27.14
N HIS A 352 -5.53 3.83 27.34
CA HIS A 352 -4.41 3.16 28.02
C HIS A 352 -3.09 3.18 27.24
N PHE A 353 -3.10 3.50 25.94
CA PHE A 353 -1.88 3.73 25.17
C PHE A 353 -1.19 5.06 25.49
N LYS A 354 -1.86 5.99 26.17
CA LYS A 354 -1.29 7.27 26.57
C LYS A 354 -0.53 7.11 27.88
N THR A 355 0.76 6.84 27.77
CA THR A 355 1.71 6.77 28.89
C THR A 355 2.70 7.94 28.82
N PRO A 356 3.48 8.24 29.86
CA PRO A 356 4.56 9.23 29.77
C PRO A 356 5.52 8.93 28.60
N GLU A 357 5.92 7.70 28.45
CA GLU A 357 6.84 7.21 27.41
C GLU A 357 6.27 7.38 26.00
N SER A 358 5.02 6.95 25.79
CA SER A 358 4.35 7.11 24.50
C SER A 358 4.09 8.58 24.17
N SER A 359 3.76 9.41 25.17
CA SER A 359 3.52 10.85 25.00
C SER A 359 4.80 11.62 24.65
N GLU A 360 5.95 11.20 25.15
CA GLU A 360 7.25 11.75 24.77
C GLU A 360 7.59 11.38 23.31
N LYS A 361 7.39 10.12 22.92
CA LYS A 361 7.68 9.63 21.57
C LYS A 361 6.69 10.14 20.52
N PHE A 362 5.44 10.35 20.90
CA PHE A 362 4.33 10.77 20.05
C PHE A 362 3.67 12.02 20.62
N PRO A 363 4.37 13.18 20.61
CA PRO A 363 3.84 14.41 21.16
C PRO A 363 2.59 14.90 20.41
N PRO A 364 1.64 15.55 21.09
CA PRO A 364 0.43 16.06 20.46
C PRO A 364 0.71 17.00 19.30
N LYS A 365 0.01 16.81 18.17
CA LYS A 365 0.02 17.70 17.00
C LYS A 365 -1.31 17.62 16.27
N PHE A 366 -1.62 18.59 15.42
CA PHE A 366 -2.77 18.44 14.52
C PHE A 366 -2.53 17.34 13.49
N VAL A 367 -3.58 16.58 13.17
CA VAL A 367 -3.55 15.57 12.10
C VAL A 367 -3.13 16.20 10.77
N GLY A 368 -3.68 17.38 10.44
CA GLY A 368 -3.34 18.09 9.20
C GLY A 368 -1.87 18.51 9.13
N ASP A 369 -1.25 18.89 10.25
CA ASP A 369 0.19 19.20 10.27
C ASP A 369 1.03 17.93 10.05
N GLN A 370 0.64 16.80 10.63
CA GLN A 370 1.31 15.52 10.36
C GLN A 370 1.23 15.17 8.88
N VAL A 371 0.06 15.34 8.24
CA VAL A 371 -0.11 15.07 6.80
C VAL A 371 0.79 15.98 5.96
N ARG A 372 0.83 17.29 6.25
CA ARG A 372 1.70 18.24 5.55
C ARG A 372 3.19 17.89 5.69
N ASP A 373 3.64 17.50 6.89
CA ASP A 373 5.03 17.08 7.12
C ASP A 373 5.38 15.83 6.28
N GLU A 374 4.47 14.87 6.18
CA GLU A 374 4.67 13.67 5.36
C GLU A 374 4.67 14.00 3.86
N LEU A 375 3.76 14.87 3.36
CA LEU A 375 3.71 15.29 1.97
C LEU A 375 5.01 15.99 1.52
N ARG A 376 5.59 16.84 2.40
CA ARG A 376 6.90 17.45 2.14
C ARG A 376 7.99 16.39 1.97
N SER A 377 7.97 15.36 2.83
CA SER A 377 8.99 14.31 2.81
C SER A 377 8.97 13.44 1.54
N ILE A 378 7.83 13.41 0.81
CA ILE A 378 7.63 12.62 -0.40
C ILE A 378 7.57 13.45 -1.69
N ASN A 379 7.99 14.71 -1.63
CA ASN A 379 8.05 15.63 -2.78
C ASN A 379 6.67 16.00 -3.36
N LEU A 380 5.63 16.02 -2.54
CA LEU A 380 4.28 16.45 -2.94
C LEU A 380 3.89 17.82 -2.38
N ASP A 381 4.78 18.53 -1.69
CA ASP A 381 4.53 19.88 -1.23
C ASP A 381 4.75 20.87 -2.39
N GLY A 382 3.65 21.28 -3.03
CA GLY A 382 3.67 22.17 -4.20
C GLY A 382 3.71 23.66 -3.88
N GLY A 383 3.93 24.08 -2.63
CA GLY A 383 3.85 25.49 -2.25
C GLY A 383 4.61 25.86 -0.98
N GLU A 384 4.86 27.15 -0.83
CA GLU A 384 5.53 27.75 0.34
C GLU A 384 4.93 27.25 1.65
N GLY A 385 5.78 26.62 2.46
CA GLY A 385 5.39 25.95 3.68
C GLY A 385 4.72 26.88 4.69
N GLU A 386 3.42 26.70 4.95
CA GLU A 386 2.79 27.21 6.16
C GLU A 386 3.47 26.62 7.41
N LYS A 387 3.80 27.49 8.37
CA LYS A 387 4.39 27.05 9.65
C LYS A 387 3.40 26.16 10.43
N PRO A 388 3.89 25.17 11.21
CA PRO A 388 3.03 24.34 12.06
C PRO A 388 2.09 25.17 12.92
N THR A 389 0.82 24.73 13.00
CA THR A 389 -0.19 25.41 13.83
C THR A 389 0.03 25.07 15.30
N PRO A 390 0.19 26.06 16.22
CA PRO A 390 0.35 25.76 17.64
C PRO A 390 -0.86 25.03 18.23
N VAL A 391 -0.63 23.95 18.96
CA VAL A 391 -1.64 23.29 19.80
C VAL A 391 -1.79 24.13 21.08
N LYS A 392 -2.98 24.69 21.31
CA LYS A 392 -3.29 25.45 22.54
C LYS A 392 -3.75 24.52 23.63
#